data_fd02f6b75d2a45a870d8646f566bac5a
#
_entry.id   fd02f6b75d2a45a870d8646f566bac5a
#
_cell.length_a   1.000
_cell.length_b   1.000
_cell.length_c   1.000
_cell.angle_alpha   90.00
_cell.angle_beta   90.00
_cell.angle_gamma   90.00
#
_symmetry.space_group_name_H-M   'P 1'
#
loop_
_entity.id
_entity.type
_entity.pdbx_description
1 polymer ?
#
loop_
_entity_poly.entity_id
_entity_poly.type
_entity_poly.pdbx_seq_one_letter_code
_entity_poly.pdbx_strand_id
1 'polypeptide(L)'
;MAHKKGVGSSKNGRESAAQRLGVKIFGGQQCLAGNIIVRQRGTKHNPGNNVAIGKDDTLYALVDGTVQFHKGKRDKSVVSVIPSAEA
;
A
#
# COMPACT_ATOMS: atom_id res chain seq x y z
N MET A 1 1.57 -12.15 -9.61
CA MET A 1 1.31 -11.70 -9.92
C MET A 1 1.15 -11.10 -9.96
N ALA A 2 1.49 -11.22 -9.62
CA ALA A 2 1.29 -10.61 -9.73
C ALA A 2 1.44 -10.10 -9.76
N HIS A 3 1.64 -10.08 -9.66
CA HIS A 3 1.52 -9.55 -9.91
C HIS A 3 1.71 -9.16 -10.34
N LYS A 4 1.92 -9.21 -10.32
CA LYS A 4 1.98 -8.74 -10.88
C LYS A 4 2.12 -8.34 -11.18
N LYS A 5 2.33 -8.44 -11.07
CA LYS A 5 2.34 -7.84 -11.44
C LYS A 5 2.52 -7.39 -11.54
N GLY A 6 2.93 -7.52 -11.18
CA GLY A 6 2.95 -6.84 -11.57
C GLY A 6 3.29 -6.48 -11.51
N VAL A 7 3.29 -6.45 -11.41
CA VAL A 7 3.42 -5.92 -11.71
C VAL A 7 3.66 -5.40 -11.83
N GLY A 8 3.91 -5.28 -11.77
CA GLY A 8 4.01 -4.66 -12.27
C GLY A 8 4.49 -4.14 -12.32
N SER A 9 4.67 -4.00 -12.40
CA SER A 9 4.94 -3.39 -12.75
C SER A 9 5.38 -3.02 -13.20
N SER A 10 5.81 -3.00 -13.48
CA SER A 10 6.02 -2.57 -14.06
C SER A 10 6.06 -2.12 -14.62
N LYS A 11 6.06 -1.84 -14.88
CA LYS A 11 5.96 -1.17 -15.61
C LYS A 11 6.01 -0.16 -15.50
N ASN A 12 6.36 0.11 -15.22
CA ASN A 12 6.21 0.99 -15.08
C ASN A 12 6.68 2.03 -15.07
N GLY A 13 7.72 2.07 -15.27
CA GLY A 13 8.52 3.09 -15.30
C GLY A 13 7.90 4.29 -15.80
N ARG A 14 7.39 4.32 -16.85
CA ARG A 14 6.83 5.40 -17.28
C ARG A 14 5.83 5.84 -16.48
N GLU A 15 5.58 5.15 -15.56
CA GLU A 15 4.65 5.48 -14.77
C GLU A 15 4.92 6.65 -14.02
N SER A 16 6.14 6.94 -13.81
CA SER A 16 6.46 8.09 -13.05
C SER A 16 5.90 9.27 -13.72
N ALA A 17 5.96 9.31 -14.98
CA ALA A 17 5.44 10.43 -15.66
C ALA A 17 3.96 10.49 -15.45
N ALA A 18 3.33 9.38 -15.37
CA ALA A 18 1.92 9.37 -15.19
C ALA A 18 1.52 9.60 -13.77
N GLN A 19 2.43 9.42 -12.83
CA GLN A 19 2.11 9.58 -11.45
C GLN A 19 0.81 8.89 -11.12
N ARG A 20 0.71 7.63 -11.45
CA ARG A 20 -0.53 6.91 -11.28
C ARG A 20 -0.87 6.77 -9.84
N LEU A 21 -1.81 7.55 -9.37
CA LEU A 21 -2.27 7.54 -8.00
C LEU A 21 -3.27 6.39 -7.80
N GLY A 22 -3.50 6.06 -6.56
CA GLY A 22 -4.51 5.08 -6.20
C GLY A 22 -3.94 3.92 -5.41
N VAL A 23 -4.80 2.97 -5.10
CA VAL A 23 -4.45 1.79 -4.33
C VAL A 23 -3.75 0.80 -5.27
N LYS A 24 -2.59 0.33 -4.83
CA LYS A 24 -1.79 -0.62 -5.62
C LYS A 24 -1.91 -2.04 -5.11
N ILE A 25 -2.13 -2.21 -3.82
CA ILE A 25 -2.33 -3.53 -3.22
C ILE A 25 -3.62 -3.44 -2.42
N PHE A 26 -4.60 -4.23 -2.79
CA PHE A 26 -5.91 -4.14 -2.18
C PHE A 26 -6.03 -4.98 -0.91
N GLY A 27 -7.07 -4.74 -0.15
CA GLY A 27 -7.30 -5.48 1.07
C GLY A 27 -7.39 -6.97 0.78
N GLY A 28 -6.76 -7.76 1.63
CA GLY A 28 -6.74 -9.19 1.47
C GLY A 28 -5.59 -9.71 0.62
N GLN A 29 -4.85 -8.82 -0.05
CA GLN A 29 -3.73 -9.25 -0.87
C GLN A 29 -2.47 -9.27 -0.03
N GLN A 30 -1.55 -10.13 -0.40
CA GLN A 30 -0.28 -10.24 0.29
C GLN A 30 0.70 -9.22 -0.25
N CYS A 31 1.59 -8.75 0.61
CA CYS A 31 2.62 -7.80 0.24
C CYS A 31 3.93 -8.19 0.88
N LEU A 32 5.01 -7.66 0.35
CA LEU A 32 6.34 -7.82 0.93
C LEU A 32 6.76 -6.49 1.52
N ALA A 33 7.66 -6.55 2.47
CA ALA A 33 8.19 -5.33 3.08
C ALA A 33 8.75 -4.44 1.98
N GLY A 34 8.43 -3.17 2.04
CA GLY A 34 8.88 -2.21 1.04
C GLY A 34 7.92 -2.02 -0.11
N ASN A 35 6.92 -2.89 -0.26
CA ASN A 35 5.98 -2.73 -1.35
C ASN A 35 5.11 -1.50 -1.14
N ILE A 36 4.86 -0.79 -2.22
CA ILE A 36 3.97 0.37 -2.16
C ILE A 36 2.53 -0.12 -2.18
N ILE A 37 1.76 0.33 -1.22
CA ILE A 37 0.36 -0.06 -1.09
C ILE A 37 -0.55 0.99 -1.72
N VAL A 38 -0.28 2.26 -1.43
CA VAL A 38 -1.12 3.36 -1.92
C VAL A 38 -0.24 4.50 -2.38
N ARG A 39 -0.54 5.07 -3.54
CA ARG A 39 0.04 6.32 -3.96
C ARG A 39 -1.07 7.35 -3.92
N GLN A 40 -0.81 8.46 -3.27
CA GLN A 40 -1.85 9.47 -3.06
C GLN A 40 -1.25 10.85 -2.91
N ARG A 41 -2.09 11.83 -3.05
CA ARG A 41 -1.76 13.20 -2.73
C ARG A 41 -2.61 13.54 -1.52
N GLY A 42 -1.96 13.83 -0.42
CA GLY A 42 -2.64 14.00 0.84
C GLY A 42 -2.99 12.65 1.42
N THR A 43 -3.47 12.63 2.64
CA THR A 43 -3.71 11.37 3.34
C THR A 43 -5.16 10.95 3.25
N LYS A 44 -5.57 10.52 2.07
CA LYS A 44 -6.89 9.91 1.94
C LYS A 44 -6.89 8.61 2.72
N HIS A 45 -5.75 7.92 2.73
CA HIS A 45 -5.57 6.71 3.52
C HIS A 45 -4.44 6.98 4.49
N ASN A 46 -4.58 6.56 5.72
CA ASN A 46 -3.61 6.81 6.78
C ASN A 46 -2.85 5.54 7.11
N PRO A 47 -1.59 5.65 7.53
CA PRO A 47 -0.83 4.46 7.88
C PRO A 47 -1.29 3.90 9.23
N GLY A 48 -1.51 2.59 9.26
CA GLY A 48 -1.85 1.90 10.48
C GLY A 48 -0.66 1.05 10.94
N ASN A 49 -0.94 -0.15 11.43
CA ASN A 49 0.12 -1.02 11.93
C ASN A 49 0.97 -1.54 10.77
N ASN A 50 2.29 -1.48 10.93
CA ASN A 50 3.24 -2.03 9.97
C ASN A 50 3.19 -1.37 8.59
N VAL A 51 2.75 -0.12 8.56
CA VAL A 51 2.72 0.68 7.34
C VAL A 51 3.36 2.02 7.63
N ALA A 52 4.21 2.48 6.74
CA ALA A 52 4.85 3.78 6.88
C ALA A 52 4.39 4.71 5.78
N ILE A 53 4.60 6.00 5.98
CA ILE A 53 4.23 7.00 5.01
C ILE A 53 5.48 7.74 4.56
N GLY A 54 5.62 7.89 3.26
CA GLY A 54 6.76 8.58 2.70
C GLY A 54 6.51 10.07 2.55
N LYS A 55 7.48 10.79 2.00
CA LYS A 55 7.38 12.24 1.87
C LYS A 55 6.25 12.68 0.98
N ASP A 56 5.92 11.88 0.00
CA ASP A 56 4.88 12.22 -0.97
C ASP A 56 3.55 11.54 -0.62
N ASP A 57 3.38 11.19 0.66
CA ASP A 57 2.16 10.55 1.17
C ASP A 57 1.98 9.11 0.67
N THR A 58 3.01 8.52 0.09
CA THR A 58 2.95 7.13 -0.34
C THR A 58 2.96 6.23 0.89
N LEU A 59 2.06 5.25 0.92
CA LEU A 59 2.03 4.26 1.99
C LEU A 59 2.72 3.00 1.52
N TYR A 60 3.59 2.45 2.37
CA TYR A 60 4.31 1.24 2.01
C TYR A 60 4.42 0.30 3.20
N ALA A 61 4.55 -0.98 2.90
CA ALA A 61 4.58 -2.01 3.93
C ALA A 61 5.94 -2.05 4.63
N LEU A 62 5.93 -2.25 5.93
CA LEU A 62 7.16 -2.41 6.70
C LEU A 62 7.51 -3.88 6.92
N VAL A 63 6.54 -4.78 6.73
CA VAL A 63 6.74 -6.20 6.92
C VAL A 63 6.01 -6.97 5.84
N ASP A 64 6.37 -8.23 5.65
CA ASP A 64 5.65 -9.10 4.74
C ASP A 64 4.35 -9.49 5.42
N GLY A 65 3.28 -9.48 4.72
CA GLY A 65 2.00 -9.85 5.31
C GLY A 65 0.82 -9.59 4.39
N THR A 66 -0.34 -9.45 4.99
CA THR A 66 -1.59 -9.24 4.27
C THR A 66 -2.08 -7.82 4.50
N VAL A 67 -2.41 -7.15 3.42
CA VAL A 67 -2.90 -5.76 3.50
C VAL A 67 -4.33 -5.77 4.02
N GLN A 68 -4.64 -4.84 4.91
CA GLN A 68 -5.98 -4.69 5.45
C GLN A 68 -6.36 -3.23 5.45
N PHE A 69 -7.48 -2.90 4.84
CA PHE A 69 -8.04 -1.56 4.90
C PHE A 69 -9.16 -1.56 5.92
N HIS A 70 -9.17 -0.58 6.79
CA HIS A 70 -10.22 -0.49 7.79
C HIS A 70 -10.49 0.97 8.12
N LYS A 71 -11.55 1.23 8.84
CA LYS A 71 -11.90 2.56 9.23
C LYS A 71 -11.35 2.86 10.61
N GLY A 72 -10.70 3.99 10.73
CA GLY A 72 -10.21 4.46 12.02
C GLY A 72 -11.15 5.51 12.57
N LYS A 73 -10.63 6.35 13.43
CA LYS A 73 -11.42 7.40 14.04
C LYS A 73 -11.91 8.37 12.99
N ARG A 74 -13.11 8.87 13.15
CA ARG A 74 -13.72 9.86 12.24
C ARG A 74 -13.85 9.31 10.83
N ASP A 75 -14.08 8.01 10.73
CA ASP A 75 -14.27 7.37 9.44
C ASP A 75 -13.10 7.50 8.50
N LYS A 76 -11.91 7.75 9.02
CA LYS A 76 -10.74 7.82 8.15
C LYS A 76 -10.32 6.43 7.73
N SER A 77 -9.92 6.30 6.47
CA SER A 77 -9.43 5.03 5.99
C SER A 77 -8.03 4.80 6.53
N VAL A 78 -7.77 3.63 7.05
CA VAL A 78 -6.48 3.26 7.61
C VAL A 78 -6.02 1.98 6.93
N VAL A 79 -4.74 1.92 6.60
CA VAL A 79 -4.16 0.76 5.94
C VAL A 79 -3.16 0.12 6.88
N SER A 80 -3.31 -1.16 7.12
CA SER A 80 -2.41 -1.91 8.00
C SER A 80 -1.94 -3.16 7.27
N VAL A 81 -0.86 -3.74 7.76
CA VAL A 81 -0.36 -5.02 7.24
C VAL A 81 -0.33 -5.98 8.42
N ILE A 82 -0.96 -7.14 8.24
CA ILE A 82 -0.95 -8.19 9.23
C ILE A 82 0.23 -9.09 8.90
N PRO A 83 1.23 -9.19 9.79
CA PRO A 83 2.44 -9.93 9.47
C PRO A 83 2.15 -11.38 9.11
N SER A 84 2.87 -11.90 8.14
CA SER A 84 2.68 -13.28 7.71
C SER A 84 2.86 -14.27 8.84
N ALA A 85 3.78 -14.00 9.72
CA ALA A 85 4.03 -14.91 10.85
C ALA A 85 2.85 -15.00 11.79
N GLU A 86 1.95 -14.02 11.76
CA GLU A 86 0.81 -14.03 12.64
C GLU A 86 -0.47 -14.42 11.90
N ALA A 87 -0.38 -14.55 10.62
CA ALA A 87 -1.59 -14.79 9.82
C ALA A 87 -2.04 -16.23 9.87
#